data_7295576a255697c943ba4f04cd843a77
#
_entry.id   7295576a255697c943ba4f04cd843a77
#
_cell.length_a   1.000
_cell.length_b   1.000
_cell.length_c   1.000
_cell.angle_alpha   90.00
_cell.angle_beta   90.00
_cell.angle_gamma   90.00
#
_symmetry.space_group_name_H-M   'P 1'
#
loop_
_entity.id
_entity.type
_entity.pdbx_description
1 polymer ?
#
loop_
_entity_poly.entity_id
_entity_poly.type
_entity_poly.pdbx_seq_one_letter_code
_entity_poly.pdbx_strand_id
1 'polypeptide(L)'
;MKVKYKNWSINKKLLSISLSAFLPMVILSAYLIVSLNNAASAYSEITKSVAYANRYVKDFKSRLDYSVYLAVVSNKQLKEVGDGVTTVNGVVTVNPYDYITEMEEACDKMTQNATVPLNQSQAGRIKNSLSSLRFCVQDLDKQIKERTSYDERMEYFNSNVKDLTTLVQTGIQDYVYLETSNFVTVQTELNRNNRNSTILAV
;
A
#
# COMPACT_ATOMS: atom_id res chain seq x y z
N MET A 1 -46.73 23.32 20.46
CA MET A 1 -46.78 23.30 21.94
C MET A 1 -46.22 24.61 22.47
N LYS A 2 -47.07 25.57 22.96
CA LYS A 2 -46.58 26.85 23.48
C LYS A 2 -46.15 26.62 24.92
N VAL A 3 -44.85 26.53 25.17
CA VAL A 3 -44.30 26.46 26.54
C VAL A 3 -44.52 27.81 27.21
N LYS A 4 -45.32 27.85 28.30
CA LYS A 4 -45.60 29.09 29.05
C LYS A 4 -44.41 29.48 29.93
N TYR A 5 -43.39 30.15 29.35
CA TYR A 5 -42.25 30.71 30.08
C TYR A 5 -42.56 31.80 31.08
N LYS A 6 -43.80 32.32 31.08
CA LYS A 6 -44.19 33.53 31.82
C LYS A 6 -44.09 33.37 33.36
N ASN A 7 -44.26 32.13 33.87
CA ASN A 7 -44.34 31.84 35.31
C ASN A 7 -43.10 31.10 35.86
N TRP A 8 -42.01 31.05 35.14
CA TRP A 8 -40.81 30.40 35.63
C TRP A 8 -39.95 31.38 36.49
N SER A 9 -39.42 30.86 37.60
CA SER A 9 -38.43 31.60 38.38
C SER A 9 -37.17 31.95 37.53
N ILE A 10 -36.50 33.02 37.86
CA ILE A 10 -35.31 33.52 37.16
C ILE A 10 -34.27 32.37 36.99
N ASN A 11 -34.07 31.58 38.03
CA ASN A 11 -33.15 30.42 37.99
C ASN A 11 -33.52 29.35 36.97
N LYS A 12 -34.83 29.07 36.81
CA LYS A 12 -35.33 28.12 35.80
C LYS A 12 -35.18 28.65 34.38
N LYS A 13 -35.35 29.96 34.19
CA LYS A 13 -35.13 30.62 32.89
C LYS A 13 -33.67 30.57 32.50
N LEU A 14 -32.76 30.93 33.43
CA LEU A 14 -31.30 30.86 33.22
C LEU A 14 -30.84 29.44 32.92
N LEU A 15 -31.32 28.45 33.67
CA LEU A 15 -31.01 27.03 33.44
C LEU A 15 -31.47 26.55 32.06
N SER A 16 -32.69 26.96 31.65
CA SER A 16 -33.23 26.59 30.33
C SER A 16 -32.41 27.19 29.18
N ILE A 17 -31.99 28.47 29.33
CA ILE A 17 -31.14 29.13 28.32
C ILE A 17 -29.78 28.46 28.27
N SER A 18 -29.13 28.22 29.42
CA SER A 18 -27.83 27.54 29.49
C SER A 18 -27.91 26.12 28.89
N LEU A 19 -28.98 25.36 29.21
CA LEU A 19 -29.14 24.01 28.71
C LEU A 19 -29.37 23.99 27.17
N SER A 20 -30.16 24.96 26.67
CA SER A 20 -30.41 25.10 25.22
C SER A 20 -29.16 25.47 24.42
N ALA A 21 -28.23 26.18 25.03
CA ALA A 21 -26.92 26.49 24.40
C ALA A 21 -25.89 25.34 24.55
N PHE A 22 -25.91 24.69 25.73
CA PHE A 22 -24.92 23.65 26.04
C PHE A 22 -25.23 22.31 25.32
N LEU A 23 -26.46 21.94 25.19
CA LEU A 23 -26.87 20.67 24.55
C LEU A 23 -26.40 20.55 23.09
N PRO A 24 -26.58 21.56 22.22
CA PRO A 24 -26.02 21.51 20.85
C PRO A 24 -24.50 21.43 20.84
N MET A 25 -23.81 22.11 21.76
CA MET A 25 -22.33 22.03 21.84
C MET A 25 -21.86 20.62 22.20
N VAL A 26 -22.53 19.95 23.12
CA VAL A 26 -22.20 18.57 23.50
C VAL A 26 -22.44 17.62 22.33
N ILE A 27 -23.56 17.76 21.63
CA ILE A 27 -23.87 16.94 20.44
C ILE A 27 -22.85 17.17 19.34
N LEU A 28 -22.48 18.43 19.07
CA LEU A 28 -21.47 18.76 18.05
C LEU A 28 -20.11 18.21 18.43
N SER A 29 -19.71 18.33 19.70
CA SER A 29 -18.43 17.78 20.18
C SER A 29 -18.39 16.27 20.07
N ALA A 30 -19.45 15.56 20.44
CA ALA A 30 -19.53 14.12 20.29
C ALA A 30 -19.45 13.69 18.82
N TYR A 31 -20.14 14.40 17.92
CA TYR A 31 -20.07 14.16 16.48
C TYR A 31 -18.65 14.36 15.93
N LEU A 32 -17.97 15.44 16.32
CA LEU A 32 -16.60 15.74 15.89
C LEU A 32 -15.62 14.67 16.37
N ILE A 33 -15.77 14.19 17.61
CA ILE A 33 -14.91 13.10 18.14
C ILE A 33 -15.11 11.81 17.33
N VAL A 34 -16.34 11.42 17.05
CA VAL A 34 -16.64 10.23 16.24
C VAL A 34 -16.09 10.39 14.82
N SER A 35 -16.28 11.56 14.20
CA SER A 35 -15.76 11.85 12.86
C SER A 35 -14.23 11.79 12.79
N LEU A 36 -13.55 12.36 13.80
CA LEU A 36 -12.08 12.31 13.91
C LEU A 36 -11.57 10.88 14.10
N ASN A 37 -12.22 10.10 14.95
CA ASN A 37 -11.84 8.70 15.16
C ASN A 37 -12.01 7.86 13.89
N ASN A 38 -13.10 8.05 13.16
CA ASN A 38 -13.33 7.35 11.88
C ASN A 38 -12.27 7.75 10.83
N ALA A 39 -11.92 9.04 10.75
CA ALA A 39 -10.86 9.52 9.85
C ALA A 39 -9.50 8.94 10.22
N ALA A 40 -9.17 8.91 11.52
CA ALA A 40 -7.92 8.35 12.01
C ALA A 40 -7.83 6.83 11.74
N SER A 41 -8.93 6.10 11.92
CA SER A 41 -9.00 4.67 11.61
C SER A 41 -8.78 4.42 10.12
N ALA A 42 -9.50 5.13 9.25
CA ALA A 42 -9.34 5.01 7.79
C ALA A 42 -7.90 5.33 7.33
N TYR A 43 -7.30 6.38 7.89
CA TYR A 43 -5.90 6.72 7.62
C TYR A 43 -4.94 5.60 8.05
N SER A 44 -5.15 5.03 9.25
CA SER A 44 -4.34 3.93 9.77
C SER A 44 -4.43 2.68 8.89
N GLU A 45 -5.63 2.32 8.43
CA GLU A 45 -5.85 1.16 7.55
C GLU A 45 -5.13 1.31 6.21
N ILE A 46 -5.27 2.47 5.56
CA ILE A 46 -4.60 2.73 4.26
C ILE A 46 -3.08 2.79 4.43
N THR A 47 -2.59 3.40 5.50
CA THR A 47 -1.15 3.43 5.78
C THR A 47 -0.59 2.02 5.97
N LYS A 48 -1.31 1.14 6.65
CA LYS A 48 -0.93 -0.27 6.78
C LYS A 48 -0.97 -1.00 5.44
N SER A 49 -2.02 -0.75 4.64
CA SER A 49 -2.18 -1.36 3.32
C SER A 49 -0.99 -1.05 2.41
N VAL A 50 -0.57 0.22 2.30
CA VAL A 50 0.52 0.61 1.41
C VAL A 50 1.92 0.36 1.98
N ALA A 51 2.07 0.18 3.30
CA ALA A 51 3.38 0.06 3.95
C ALA A 51 4.22 -1.08 3.39
N TYR A 52 3.59 -2.23 3.12
CA TYR A 52 4.26 -3.41 2.57
C TYR A 52 4.66 -3.22 1.10
N ALA A 53 3.82 -2.56 0.30
CA ALA A 53 4.11 -2.25 -1.10
C ALA A 53 5.19 -1.17 -1.26
N ASN A 54 5.20 -0.15 -0.40
CA ASN A 54 6.11 0.99 -0.49
C ASN A 54 7.59 0.61 -0.43
N ARG A 55 7.91 -0.50 0.24
CA ARG A 55 9.28 -1.03 0.30
C ARG A 55 9.82 -1.42 -1.09
N TYR A 56 8.93 -1.83 -2.00
CA TYR A 56 9.28 -2.39 -3.31
C TYR A 56 8.89 -1.50 -4.49
N VAL A 57 8.06 -0.47 -4.26
CA VAL A 57 7.45 0.34 -5.32
C VAL A 57 8.46 1.08 -6.20
N LYS A 58 9.65 1.34 -5.70
CA LYS A 58 10.68 2.11 -6.43
C LYS A 58 11.72 1.24 -7.12
N ASP A 59 12.15 0.16 -6.47
CA ASP A 59 13.42 -0.49 -6.81
C ASP A 59 13.33 -2.02 -6.96
N PHE A 60 12.14 -2.63 -6.82
CA PHE A 60 11.98 -4.08 -6.99
C PHE A 60 12.64 -4.58 -8.29
N LYS A 61 12.20 -4.00 -9.43
CA LYS A 61 12.72 -4.36 -10.74
C LYS A 61 14.22 -4.13 -10.86
N SER A 62 14.69 -2.92 -10.51
CA SER A 62 16.07 -2.55 -10.72
C SER A 62 17.04 -3.40 -9.89
N ARG A 63 16.68 -3.72 -8.65
CA ARG A 63 17.50 -4.55 -7.78
C ARG A 63 17.53 -6.00 -8.24
N LEU A 64 16.38 -6.56 -8.59
CA LEU A 64 16.29 -7.95 -9.04
C LEU A 64 16.96 -8.13 -10.41
N ASP A 65 16.62 -7.29 -11.40
CA ASP A 65 17.22 -7.34 -12.74
C ASP A 65 18.73 -7.24 -12.67
N TYR A 66 19.26 -6.33 -11.85
CA TYR A 66 20.70 -6.16 -11.75
C TYR A 66 21.38 -7.36 -11.07
N SER A 67 20.76 -7.92 -10.03
CA SER A 67 21.29 -9.11 -9.35
C SER A 67 21.33 -10.32 -10.28
N VAL A 68 20.24 -10.53 -11.04
CA VAL A 68 20.18 -11.62 -12.04
C VAL A 68 21.18 -11.37 -13.17
N TYR A 69 21.27 -10.14 -13.67
CA TYR A 69 22.27 -9.77 -14.68
C TYR A 69 23.70 -10.08 -14.22
N LEU A 70 24.05 -9.73 -12.98
CA LEU A 70 25.36 -10.05 -12.42
C LEU A 70 25.64 -11.55 -12.38
N ALA A 71 24.65 -12.37 -12.03
CA ALA A 71 24.79 -13.82 -12.06
C ALA A 71 25.11 -14.35 -13.46
N VAL A 72 24.36 -13.85 -14.47
CA VAL A 72 24.56 -14.21 -15.88
C VAL A 72 25.97 -13.84 -16.36
N VAL A 73 26.40 -12.59 -16.12
CA VAL A 73 27.68 -12.07 -16.59
C VAL A 73 28.85 -12.72 -15.86
N SER A 74 28.76 -12.93 -14.55
CA SER A 74 29.80 -13.55 -13.75
C SER A 74 29.81 -15.08 -13.81
N ASN A 75 28.85 -15.68 -14.48
CA ASN A 75 28.65 -17.14 -14.53
C ASN A 75 28.58 -17.78 -13.12
N LYS A 76 27.93 -17.07 -12.17
CA LYS A 76 27.69 -17.52 -10.80
C LYS A 76 26.23 -17.89 -10.62
N GLN A 77 25.97 -18.89 -9.80
CA GLN A 77 24.58 -19.21 -9.44
C GLN A 77 23.91 -18.00 -8.75
N LEU A 78 22.62 -17.85 -8.96
CA LEU A 78 21.85 -16.72 -8.45
C LEU A 78 21.90 -16.59 -6.93
N LYS A 79 21.97 -17.72 -6.21
CA LYS A 79 22.16 -17.75 -4.75
C LYS A 79 23.55 -17.27 -4.28
N GLU A 80 24.53 -17.22 -5.19
CA GLU A 80 25.89 -16.76 -4.90
C GLU A 80 26.05 -15.25 -5.17
N VAL A 81 25.02 -14.61 -5.73
CA VAL A 81 24.94 -13.16 -5.80
C VAL A 81 24.71 -12.64 -4.40
N GLY A 82 25.72 -12.01 -3.83
CA GLY A 82 25.65 -11.50 -2.44
C GLY A 82 24.68 -10.33 -2.31
N ASP A 83 24.06 -10.23 -1.14
CA ASP A 83 23.27 -9.07 -0.76
C ASP A 83 24.17 -7.85 -0.48
N GLY A 84 23.63 -6.67 -0.75
CA GLY A 84 24.21 -5.43 -0.27
C GLY A 84 25.40 -4.89 -1.04
N VAL A 85 25.76 -5.48 -2.19
CA VAL A 85 26.79 -4.91 -3.06
C VAL A 85 26.21 -3.70 -3.80
N THR A 86 26.73 -2.51 -3.51
CA THR A 86 26.29 -1.29 -4.19
C THR A 86 26.99 -1.18 -5.54
N THR A 87 26.21 -0.96 -6.58
CA THR A 87 26.70 -0.75 -7.95
C THR A 87 27.19 0.68 -8.16
N VAL A 88 27.86 0.90 -9.28
CA VAL A 88 28.27 2.25 -9.74
C VAL A 88 27.07 3.20 -9.86
N ASN A 89 25.87 2.66 -10.17
CA ASN A 89 24.63 3.41 -10.31
C ASN A 89 23.81 3.48 -9.00
N GLY A 90 24.37 3.07 -7.87
CA GLY A 90 23.69 3.12 -6.57
C GLY A 90 22.63 2.02 -6.35
N VAL A 91 22.46 1.08 -7.27
CA VAL A 91 21.57 -0.08 -7.09
C VAL A 91 22.24 -1.07 -6.14
N VAL A 92 21.52 -1.51 -5.13
CA VAL A 92 21.99 -2.50 -4.15
C VAL A 92 21.52 -3.89 -4.57
N THR A 93 22.47 -4.83 -4.71
CA THR A 93 22.15 -6.22 -5.07
C THR A 93 21.34 -6.92 -3.98
N VAL A 94 20.60 -7.92 -4.38
CA VAL A 94 19.80 -8.79 -3.51
C VAL A 94 20.03 -10.25 -3.90
N ASN A 95 19.86 -11.17 -2.96
CA ASN A 95 19.67 -12.57 -3.31
C ASN A 95 18.31 -12.71 -4.03
N PRO A 96 18.26 -13.12 -5.32
CA PRO A 96 17.01 -13.12 -6.08
C PRO A 96 15.93 -14.02 -5.45
N TYR A 97 16.28 -15.16 -4.87
CA TYR A 97 15.34 -16.10 -4.27
C TYR A 97 14.71 -15.53 -2.99
N ASP A 98 15.54 -14.97 -2.12
CA ASP A 98 15.08 -14.40 -0.85
C ASP A 98 14.22 -13.16 -1.11
N TYR A 99 14.63 -12.33 -2.07
CA TYR A 99 13.90 -11.11 -2.42
C TYR A 99 12.52 -11.37 -3.04
N ILE A 100 12.41 -12.43 -3.87
CA ILE A 100 11.11 -12.91 -4.38
C ILE A 100 10.25 -13.42 -3.23
N THR A 101 10.83 -14.21 -2.29
CA THR A 101 10.10 -14.73 -1.12
C THR A 101 9.58 -13.60 -0.24
N GLU A 102 10.42 -12.62 0.09
CA GLU A 102 10.01 -11.44 0.87
C GLU A 102 8.87 -10.67 0.21
N MET A 103 8.90 -10.55 -1.12
CA MET A 103 7.82 -9.88 -1.84
C MET A 103 6.54 -10.72 -1.90
N GLU A 104 6.62 -12.06 -1.99
CA GLU A 104 5.46 -12.95 -1.88
C GLU A 104 4.78 -12.81 -0.51
N GLU A 105 5.56 -12.77 0.57
CA GLU A 105 5.06 -12.50 1.93
C GLU A 105 4.44 -11.10 2.05
N ALA A 106 5.06 -10.10 1.42
CA ALA A 106 4.49 -8.75 1.34
C ALA A 106 3.13 -8.75 0.62
N CYS A 107 2.97 -9.52 -0.47
CA CYS A 107 1.68 -9.67 -1.17
C CYS A 107 0.60 -10.27 -0.27
N ASP A 108 0.92 -11.23 0.60
CA ASP A 108 -0.03 -11.78 1.57
C ASP A 108 -0.50 -10.70 2.56
N LYS A 109 0.42 -9.85 3.03
CA LYS A 109 0.09 -8.70 3.88
C LYS A 109 -0.70 -7.63 3.14
N MET A 110 -0.36 -7.35 1.88
CA MET A 110 -1.11 -6.45 1.01
C MET A 110 -2.55 -6.94 0.82
N THR A 111 -2.73 -8.25 0.56
CA THR A 111 -4.06 -8.85 0.43
C THR A 111 -4.90 -8.72 1.71
N GLN A 112 -4.27 -8.97 2.87
CA GLN A 112 -4.95 -8.90 4.18
C GLN A 112 -5.34 -7.48 4.58
N ASN A 113 -4.56 -6.47 4.17
CA ASN A 113 -4.73 -5.08 4.57
C ASN A 113 -5.30 -4.19 3.45
N ALA A 114 -5.63 -4.74 2.28
CA ALA A 114 -6.20 -3.96 1.18
C ALA A 114 -7.55 -3.37 1.57
N THR A 115 -7.71 -2.07 1.40
CA THR A 115 -8.96 -1.34 1.70
C THR A 115 -9.95 -1.39 0.54
N VAL A 116 -9.49 -1.79 -0.65
CA VAL A 116 -10.27 -1.91 -1.87
C VAL A 116 -10.29 -3.35 -2.35
N PRO A 117 -11.48 -3.96 -2.64
CA PRO A 117 -11.54 -5.35 -3.14
C PRO A 117 -10.72 -5.59 -4.40
N LEU A 118 -10.63 -4.59 -5.29
CA LEU A 118 -9.79 -4.67 -6.50
C LEU A 118 -8.31 -4.88 -6.14
N ASN A 119 -7.85 -4.29 -5.05
CA ASN A 119 -6.46 -4.41 -4.60
C ASN A 119 -6.14 -5.78 -4.00
N GLN A 120 -7.10 -6.46 -3.39
CA GLN A 120 -6.92 -7.87 -3.01
C GLN A 120 -6.61 -8.74 -4.23
N SER A 121 -7.37 -8.54 -5.31
CA SER A 121 -7.14 -9.22 -6.59
C SER A 121 -5.80 -8.80 -7.22
N GLN A 122 -5.41 -7.53 -7.09
CA GLN A 122 -4.14 -7.02 -7.61
C GLN A 122 -2.95 -7.65 -6.88
N ALA A 123 -2.98 -7.71 -5.56
CA ALA A 123 -1.95 -8.38 -4.75
C ALA A 123 -1.81 -9.87 -5.13
N GLY A 124 -2.94 -10.55 -5.38
CA GLY A 124 -2.95 -11.93 -5.88
C GLY A 124 -2.30 -12.08 -7.26
N ARG A 125 -2.56 -11.14 -8.19
CA ARG A 125 -1.91 -11.13 -9.51
C ARG A 125 -0.41 -10.89 -9.40
N ILE A 126 0.03 -9.98 -8.54
CA ILE A 126 1.46 -9.75 -8.28
C ILE A 126 2.10 -11.05 -7.77
N LYS A 127 1.46 -11.73 -6.81
CA LYS A 127 1.96 -13.00 -6.25
C LYS A 127 2.07 -14.10 -7.32
N ASN A 128 1.10 -14.21 -8.22
CA ASN A 128 1.16 -15.16 -9.33
C ASN A 128 2.32 -14.83 -10.30
N SER A 129 2.55 -13.55 -10.58
CA SER A 129 3.68 -13.11 -11.41
C SER A 129 5.02 -13.39 -10.73
N LEU A 130 5.11 -13.25 -9.40
CA LEU A 130 6.29 -13.61 -8.62
C LEU A 130 6.57 -15.12 -8.67
N SER A 131 5.53 -15.95 -8.59
CA SER A 131 5.67 -17.40 -8.75
C SER A 131 6.21 -17.76 -10.13
N SER A 132 5.70 -17.13 -11.20
CA SER A 132 6.23 -17.30 -12.56
C SER A 132 7.68 -16.81 -12.67
N LEU A 133 7.99 -15.67 -12.06
CA LEU A 133 9.35 -15.12 -12.01
C LEU A 133 10.32 -16.06 -11.28
N ARG A 134 9.87 -16.69 -10.19
CA ARG A 134 10.66 -17.70 -9.47
C ARG A 134 11.02 -18.88 -10.37
N PHE A 135 10.09 -19.36 -11.18
CA PHE A 135 10.39 -20.43 -12.16
C PHE A 135 11.41 -19.98 -13.20
N CYS A 136 11.29 -18.77 -13.75
CA CYS A 136 12.27 -18.25 -14.70
C CYS A 136 13.66 -18.09 -14.07
N VAL A 137 13.73 -17.62 -12.82
CA VAL A 137 14.96 -17.50 -12.07
C VAL A 137 15.61 -18.86 -11.83
N GLN A 138 14.82 -19.88 -11.47
CA GLN A 138 15.30 -21.25 -11.30
C GLN A 138 15.81 -21.88 -12.61
N ASP A 139 15.09 -21.63 -13.71
CA ASP A 139 15.51 -22.15 -15.03
C ASP A 139 16.79 -21.48 -15.52
N LEU A 140 16.93 -20.16 -15.29
CA LEU A 140 18.16 -19.45 -15.60
C LEU A 140 19.34 -19.95 -14.75
N ASP A 141 19.11 -20.23 -13.45
CA ASP A 141 20.15 -20.78 -12.56
C ASP A 141 20.61 -22.18 -13.03
N LYS A 142 19.65 -22.99 -13.56
CA LYS A 142 19.97 -24.27 -14.19
C LYS A 142 20.82 -24.09 -15.44
N GLN A 143 20.48 -23.14 -16.33
CA GLN A 143 21.26 -22.82 -17.53
C GLN A 143 22.70 -22.38 -17.16
N ILE A 144 22.85 -21.56 -16.10
CA ILE A 144 24.18 -21.16 -15.59
C ILE A 144 24.98 -22.39 -15.11
N LYS A 145 24.32 -23.29 -14.37
CA LYS A 145 24.94 -24.53 -13.87
C LYS A 145 25.35 -25.48 -15.00
N GLU A 146 24.53 -25.60 -16.03
CA GLU A 146 24.77 -26.42 -17.21
C GLU A 146 25.75 -25.77 -18.20
N ARG A 147 26.16 -24.52 -17.92
CA ARG A 147 27.12 -23.73 -18.73
C ARG A 147 26.65 -23.52 -20.17
N THR A 148 25.34 -23.26 -20.37
CA THR A 148 24.84 -22.80 -21.66
C THR A 148 25.57 -21.53 -22.12
N SER A 149 25.49 -21.18 -23.39
CA SER A 149 26.21 -20.00 -23.90
C SER A 149 25.76 -18.72 -23.21
N TYR A 150 26.64 -17.71 -23.16
CA TYR A 150 26.33 -16.39 -22.63
C TYR A 150 25.11 -15.78 -23.34
N ASP A 151 25.07 -15.89 -24.67
CA ASP A 151 24.03 -15.30 -25.49
C ASP A 151 22.65 -15.91 -25.19
N GLU A 152 22.57 -17.24 -25.05
CA GLU A 152 21.33 -17.93 -24.66
C GLU A 152 20.82 -17.50 -23.29
N ARG A 153 21.69 -17.37 -22.30
CA ARG A 153 21.33 -16.90 -20.96
C ARG A 153 20.89 -15.45 -20.95
N MET A 154 21.54 -14.59 -21.72
CA MET A 154 21.16 -13.18 -21.87
C MET A 154 19.85 -13.02 -22.60
N GLU A 155 19.60 -13.80 -23.64
CA GLU A 155 18.33 -13.83 -24.34
C GLU A 155 17.20 -14.28 -23.40
N TYR A 156 17.41 -15.35 -22.66
CA TYR A 156 16.46 -15.86 -21.67
C TYR A 156 16.16 -14.81 -20.59
N PHE A 157 17.20 -14.18 -20.04
CA PHE A 157 17.06 -13.09 -19.06
C PHE A 157 16.22 -11.94 -19.61
N ASN A 158 16.53 -11.48 -20.82
CA ASN A 158 15.85 -10.35 -21.42
C ASN A 158 14.38 -10.65 -21.75
N SER A 159 14.10 -11.87 -22.26
CA SER A 159 12.77 -12.23 -22.76
C SER A 159 11.82 -12.77 -21.69
N ASN A 160 12.34 -13.31 -20.57
CA ASN A 160 11.53 -13.94 -19.55
C ASN A 160 11.59 -13.22 -18.20
N VAL A 161 12.80 -12.97 -17.70
CA VAL A 161 12.96 -12.39 -16.36
C VAL A 161 12.55 -10.92 -16.34
N LYS A 162 13.06 -10.12 -17.30
CA LYS A 162 12.78 -8.66 -17.33
C LYS A 162 11.31 -8.33 -17.58
N ASP A 163 10.61 -9.13 -18.35
CA ASP A 163 9.19 -8.89 -18.60
C ASP A 163 8.38 -9.13 -17.32
N LEU A 164 8.70 -10.22 -16.59
CA LEU A 164 8.03 -10.52 -15.33
C LEU A 164 8.39 -9.52 -14.22
N THR A 165 9.65 -9.08 -14.12
CA THR A 165 10.02 -8.03 -13.15
C THR A 165 9.32 -6.71 -13.45
N THR A 166 9.11 -6.38 -14.74
CA THR A 166 8.34 -5.22 -15.17
C THR A 166 6.88 -5.36 -14.77
N LEU A 167 6.29 -6.52 -15.01
CA LEU A 167 4.89 -6.79 -14.64
C LEU A 167 4.67 -6.69 -13.13
N VAL A 168 5.56 -7.26 -12.33
CA VAL A 168 5.52 -7.16 -10.87
C VAL A 168 5.66 -5.70 -10.42
N GLN A 169 6.64 -4.97 -10.94
CA GLN A 169 6.88 -3.56 -10.59
C GLN A 169 5.66 -2.70 -10.90
N THR A 170 5.07 -2.85 -12.08
CA THR A 170 3.85 -2.13 -12.48
C THR A 170 2.68 -2.49 -11.57
N GLY A 171 2.52 -3.78 -11.26
CA GLY A 171 1.47 -4.24 -10.35
C GLY A 171 1.58 -3.63 -8.95
N ILE A 172 2.80 -3.51 -8.40
CA ILE A 172 3.06 -2.85 -7.12
C ILE A 172 2.68 -1.35 -7.19
N GLN A 173 3.06 -0.67 -8.26
CA GLN A 173 2.75 0.75 -8.47
C GLN A 173 1.23 0.98 -8.58
N ASP A 174 0.53 0.13 -9.33
CA ASP A 174 -0.93 0.18 -9.47
C ASP A 174 -1.62 -0.06 -8.13
N TYR A 175 -1.15 -1.02 -7.34
CA TYR A 175 -1.66 -1.28 -6.00
C TYR A 175 -1.56 -0.04 -5.10
N VAL A 176 -0.38 0.57 -5.04
CA VAL A 176 -0.15 1.79 -4.23
C VAL A 176 -1.01 2.95 -4.73
N TYR A 177 -1.12 3.11 -6.04
CA TYR A 177 -1.94 4.16 -6.65
C TYR A 177 -3.43 4.01 -6.28
N LEU A 178 -3.98 2.81 -6.37
CA LEU A 178 -5.39 2.54 -6.06
C LEU A 178 -5.69 2.75 -4.57
N GLU A 179 -4.82 2.29 -3.65
CA GLU A 179 -4.99 2.53 -2.21
C GLU A 179 -4.93 4.02 -1.87
N THR A 180 -3.98 4.75 -2.45
CA THR A 180 -3.84 6.20 -2.20
C THR A 180 -4.97 7.01 -2.82
N SER A 181 -5.47 6.61 -3.99
CA SER A 181 -6.65 7.24 -4.61
C SER A 181 -7.91 7.03 -3.78
N ASN A 182 -8.10 5.84 -3.22
CA ASN A 182 -9.20 5.57 -2.30
C ASN A 182 -9.13 6.46 -1.06
N PHE A 183 -7.94 6.70 -0.52
CA PHE A 183 -7.75 7.63 0.60
C PHE A 183 -8.25 9.03 0.29
N VAL A 184 -7.88 9.58 -0.87
CA VAL A 184 -8.32 10.92 -1.30
C VAL A 184 -9.85 10.98 -1.41
N THR A 185 -10.47 9.93 -1.91
CA THR A 185 -11.94 9.84 -2.02
C THR A 185 -12.59 9.85 -0.63
N VAL A 186 -12.14 8.99 0.28
CA VAL A 186 -12.65 8.92 1.66
C VAL A 186 -12.46 10.25 2.40
N GLN A 187 -11.31 10.88 2.26
CA GLN A 187 -11.03 12.19 2.87
C GLN A 187 -11.96 13.29 2.31
N THR A 188 -12.22 13.26 1.01
CA THR A 188 -13.12 14.22 0.36
C THR A 188 -14.56 14.04 0.85
N GLU A 189 -15.02 12.80 1.01
CA GLU A 189 -16.35 12.50 1.56
C GLU A 189 -16.49 12.93 3.03
N LEU A 190 -15.48 12.67 3.85
CA LEU A 190 -15.45 13.12 5.25
C LEU A 190 -15.51 14.64 5.34
N ASN A 191 -14.73 15.34 4.54
CA ASN A 191 -14.74 16.81 4.50
C ASN A 191 -16.09 17.36 4.04
N ARG A 192 -16.74 16.73 3.04
CA ARG A 192 -18.07 17.12 2.57
C ARG A 192 -19.11 16.90 3.66
N ASN A 193 -19.09 15.78 4.35
CA ASN A 193 -20.00 15.48 5.44
C ASN A 193 -19.81 16.44 6.63
N ASN A 194 -18.57 16.75 7.00
CA ASN A 194 -18.27 17.72 8.05
C ASN A 194 -18.78 19.12 7.68
N ARG A 195 -18.60 19.57 6.43
CA ARG A 195 -19.11 20.85 5.95
C ARG A 195 -20.63 20.93 5.99
N ASN A 196 -21.31 19.87 5.55
CA ASN A 196 -22.77 19.80 5.57
C ASN A 196 -23.32 19.83 7.01
N SER A 197 -22.65 19.17 7.94
CA SER A 197 -23.03 19.16 9.35
C SER A 197 -22.82 20.52 10.01
N THR A 198 -21.79 21.26 9.62
CA THR A 198 -21.55 22.64 10.11
C THR A 198 -22.62 23.60 9.61
N ILE A 199 -23.10 23.44 8.35
CA ILE A 199 -24.18 24.27 7.80
C ILE A 199 -25.51 23.98 8.49
N LEU A 200 -25.76 22.77 8.96
CA LEU A 200 -26.99 22.41 9.68
C LEU A 200 -26.97 22.85 11.16
N ALA A 201 -25.81 23.21 11.69
CA ALA A 201 -25.63 23.64 13.08
C ALA A 201 -25.68 25.17 13.26
N VAL A 202 -25.76 25.96 12.17
CA VAL A 202 -25.94 27.41 12.12
C VAL A 202 -27.39 27.75 11.79
#